data_f0d6ba634924366d6e7ed490d43683f7
#
_entry.id   f0d6ba634924366d6e7ed490d43683f7
#
_cell.length_a   1.000
_cell.length_b   1.000
_cell.length_c   1.000
_cell.angle_alpha   90.00
_cell.angle_beta   90.00
_cell.angle_gamma   90.00
#
_symmetry.space_group_name_H-M   'P 1'
#
loop_
_entity.id
_entity.type
_entity.pdbx_description
1 polymer ?
#
loop_
_entity_poly.entity_id
_entity_poly.type
_entity_poly.pdbx_seq_one_letter_code
_entity_poly.pdbx_strand_id
1 'polypeptide(L)'
;MMNTNTKTRKEAGHGFEAMTEYTLFANAGELEETQGYDALKLKAERIMANAERKGIKADVEKMFDELQGLTSIKALTDEINAIGQIVYEYQKPTDKQVAFAERLAEEFKKPAPKADLQHGFQWFSQFIAYGIEASKALPPTEKQAKLLDGMKYCPDCPTQEGVTFNRGQASEFIGKYNEVYQAWKLTRASDETITQLMNAYRKADEPKTYEFCLQFDESTAQKMLGQLKIEYERAKEKSVQSELEDFFRQDFIDADSEKRKQAALRK
;
A
#
# COMPACT_ATOMS: atom_id res chain seq x y z
N MET A 1 29.08 54.47 -9.75
CA MET A 1 28.72 53.08 -10.06
C MET A 1 27.31 52.87 -9.58
N MET A 2 26.35 52.94 -10.48
CA MET A 2 24.92 52.96 -10.19
C MET A 2 24.28 51.61 -10.47
N ASN A 3 23.71 51.06 -9.44
CA ASN A 3 22.29 50.60 -9.39
C ASN A 3 21.87 49.47 -10.31
N THR A 4 22.00 48.24 -9.79
CA THR A 4 21.43 47.01 -10.36
C THR A 4 20.25 46.45 -9.55
N ASN A 5 19.58 47.26 -8.69
CA ASN A 5 18.54 46.78 -7.78
C ASN A 5 17.12 47.10 -8.22
N THR A 6 16.89 47.59 -9.45
CA THR A 6 15.54 47.96 -9.92
C THR A 6 14.78 46.89 -10.70
N LYS A 7 15.39 45.74 -10.99
CA LYS A 7 14.74 44.73 -11.82
C LYS A 7 13.90 43.67 -11.05
N THR A 8 14.13 43.53 -9.75
CA THR A 8 13.37 42.58 -8.90
C THR A 8 12.07 43.14 -8.36
N ARG A 9 11.80 44.43 -8.59
CA ARG A 9 10.64 45.14 -8.07
C ARG A 9 9.33 44.91 -8.86
N LYS A 10 9.41 44.36 -10.08
CA LYS A 10 8.23 44.23 -10.99
C LYS A 10 7.59 42.86 -11.04
N GLU A 11 8.15 41.86 -10.42
CA GLU A 11 7.60 40.47 -10.47
C GLU A 11 6.93 39.98 -9.18
N ALA A 12 6.91 40.78 -8.12
CA ALA A 12 6.15 40.47 -6.90
C ALA A 12 4.70 40.95 -7.06
N GLY A 13 3.90 40.06 -7.42
CA GLY A 13 2.46 39.93 -7.53
C GLY A 13 1.54 41.16 -7.37
N HIS A 14 0.90 41.53 -8.47
CA HIS A 14 -0.23 42.48 -8.52
C HIS A 14 -1.41 42.13 -7.58
N GLY A 15 -1.50 40.93 -7.03
CA GLY A 15 -2.57 40.52 -6.13
C GLY A 15 -2.44 41.04 -4.70
N PHE A 16 -1.20 41.27 -4.24
CA PHE A 16 -0.94 41.76 -2.90
C PHE A 16 -1.10 43.29 -2.78
N GLU A 17 -0.82 44.06 -3.85
CA GLU A 17 -1.01 45.49 -3.86
C GLU A 17 -2.45 45.89 -3.57
N ALA A 18 -3.44 45.18 -4.17
CA ALA A 18 -4.86 45.45 -3.96
C ALA A 18 -5.34 45.12 -2.52
N MET A 19 -4.75 44.04 -1.93
CA MET A 19 -5.17 43.55 -0.62
C MET A 19 -4.52 44.30 0.55
N THR A 20 -3.23 44.62 0.42
CA THR A 20 -2.53 45.44 1.44
C THR A 20 -2.98 46.87 1.50
N GLU A 21 -3.37 47.47 0.39
CA GLU A 21 -3.98 48.81 0.40
C GLU A 21 -5.35 48.82 1.11
N TYR A 22 -6.11 47.73 0.99
CA TYR A 22 -7.46 47.66 1.56
C TYR A 22 -7.50 47.21 3.01
N THR A 23 -6.70 46.25 3.43
CA THR A 23 -6.85 45.61 4.73
C THR A 23 -5.87 46.10 5.80
N LEU A 24 -4.60 46.22 5.49
CA LEU A 24 -3.60 46.67 6.46
C LEU A 24 -3.56 48.18 6.66
N PHE A 25 -3.93 48.90 5.61
CA PHE A 25 -3.66 50.33 5.53
C PHE A 25 -4.92 51.17 5.23
N ALA A 26 -6.12 50.58 5.39
CA ALA A 26 -7.38 51.31 5.22
C ALA A 26 -7.50 52.53 6.16
N ASN A 27 -6.83 52.50 7.33
CA ASN A 27 -6.74 53.61 8.28
C ASN A 27 -5.44 54.42 8.14
N ALA A 28 -4.66 54.15 7.09
CA ALA A 28 -3.37 54.78 6.87
C ALA A 28 -3.43 56.30 6.61
N GLY A 29 -4.57 56.86 6.30
CA GLY A 29 -4.75 58.32 6.23
C GLY A 29 -4.47 59.04 7.55
N GLU A 30 -4.44 58.32 8.67
CA GLU A 30 -4.09 58.88 10.00
C GLU A 30 -2.62 58.65 10.38
N LEU A 31 -1.93 57.78 9.64
CA LEU A 31 -0.50 57.48 9.84
C LEU A 31 0.36 58.27 8.85
N GLU A 32 0.12 59.55 8.74
CA GLU A 32 0.75 60.44 7.78
C GLU A 32 2.24 60.16 7.51
N GLU A 33 2.55 60.04 6.19
CA GLU A 33 3.80 60.32 5.48
C GLU A 33 5.12 60.08 6.22
N THR A 34 5.25 59.02 7.00
CA THR A 34 6.54 58.69 7.62
C THR A 34 7.29 57.67 6.77
N GLN A 35 8.59 57.87 6.57
CA GLN A 35 9.50 56.89 5.92
C GLN A 35 9.38 55.46 6.53
N GLY A 36 8.86 55.35 7.76
CA GLY A 36 8.57 54.10 8.44
C GLY A 36 7.44 53.30 7.80
N TYR A 37 6.41 53.93 7.26
CA TYR A 37 5.25 53.30 6.68
C TYR A 37 5.56 52.53 5.39
N ASP A 38 6.32 53.17 4.44
CA ASP A 38 6.76 52.48 3.21
C ASP A 38 7.64 51.26 3.51
N ALA A 39 8.47 51.37 4.56
CA ALA A 39 9.33 50.26 4.98
C ALA A 39 8.49 49.09 5.54
N LEU A 40 7.43 49.39 6.30
CA LEU A 40 6.52 48.33 6.82
C LEU A 40 5.72 47.70 5.71
N LYS A 41 5.21 48.46 4.74
CA LYS A 41 4.52 47.92 3.55
C LYS A 41 5.42 46.98 2.77
N LEU A 42 6.66 47.38 2.47
CA LEU A 42 7.61 46.56 1.78
C LEU A 42 7.96 45.26 2.55
N LYS A 43 7.99 45.34 3.88
CA LYS A 43 8.23 44.19 4.74
C LYS A 43 7.06 43.21 4.71
N ALA A 44 5.83 43.70 4.81
CA ALA A 44 4.62 42.89 4.70
C ALA A 44 4.54 42.17 3.34
N GLU A 45 4.84 42.88 2.24
CA GLU A 45 4.91 42.28 0.89
C GLU A 45 5.92 41.12 0.81
N ARG A 46 7.08 41.26 1.45
CA ARG A 46 8.11 40.19 1.50
C ARG A 46 7.63 38.98 2.32
N ILE A 47 6.95 39.23 3.45
CA ILE A 47 6.37 38.19 4.28
C ILE A 47 5.31 37.41 3.47
N MET A 48 4.44 38.12 2.76
CA MET A 48 3.39 37.51 1.93
C MET A 48 3.97 36.71 0.77
N ALA A 49 4.97 37.20 0.06
CA ALA A 49 5.64 36.46 -0.99
C ALA A 49 6.32 35.19 -0.46
N ASN A 50 6.83 35.23 0.77
CA ASN A 50 7.38 34.05 1.42
C ASN A 50 6.29 33.06 1.85
N ALA A 51 5.17 33.55 2.39
CA ALA A 51 4.01 32.74 2.74
C ALA A 51 3.41 32.04 1.52
N GLU A 52 3.33 32.72 0.37
CA GLU A 52 2.87 32.12 -0.88
C GLU A 52 3.77 30.97 -1.33
N ARG A 53 5.10 31.17 -1.32
CA ARG A 53 6.06 30.09 -1.62
C ARG A 53 5.93 28.88 -0.68
N LYS A 54 5.55 29.13 0.57
CA LYS A 54 5.35 28.09 1.58
C LYS A 54 3.94 27.49 1.56
N GLY A 55 3.00 28.04 0.77
CA GLY A 55 1.63 27.56 0.62
C GLY A 55 0.71 27.93 1.78
N ILE A 56 1.08 28.91 2.60
CA ILE A 56 0.31 29.39 3.79
C ILE A 56 -0.18 30.84 3.62
N LYS A 57 -0.30 31.30 2.37
CA LYS A 57 -0.70 32.67 2.07
C LYS A 57 -2.03 33.05 2.73
N ALA A 58 -3.06 32.20 2.59
CA ALA A 58 -4.39 32.48 3.13
C ALA A 58 -4.42 32.60 4.67
N ASP A 59 -3.57 31.86 5.39
CA ASP A 59 -3.46 31.95 6.84
C ASP A 59 -2.78 33.26 7.25
N VAL A 60 -1.73 33.65 6.53
CA VAL A 60 -1.02 34.89 6.77
C VAL A 60 -1.87 36.11 6.40
N GLU A 61 -2.68 36.04 5.35
CA GLU A 61 -3.66 37.06 4.99
C GLU A 61 -4.62 37.33 6.15
N LYS A 62 -5.17 36.29 6.78
CA LYS A 62 -6.04 36.46 7.97
C LYS A 62 -5.32 37.13 9.13
N MET A 63 -4.03 36.76 9.37
CA MET A 63 -3.25 37.43 10.42
C MET A 63 -3.04 38.92 10.12
N PHE A 64 -2.84 39.28 8.86
CA PHE A 64 -2.74 40.67 8.45
C PHE A 64 -4.09 41.41 8.54
N ASP A 65 -5.22 40.74 8.26
CA ASP A 65 -6.54 41.28 8.40
C ASP A 65 -6.86 41.65 9.87
N GLU A 66 -6.33 40.91 10.84
CA GLU A 66 -6.47 41.17 12.27
C GLU A 66 -5.73 42.44 12.72
N LEU A 67 -4.77 42.94 11.91
CA LEU A 67 -4.08 44.21 12.20
C LEU A 67 -4.90 45.46 11.84
N GLN A 68 -6.06 45.27 11.21
CA GLN A 68 -6.98 46.39 10.91
C GLN A 68 -7.40 47.07 12.21
N GLY A 69 -7.20 48.39 12.25
CA GLY A 69 -7.50 49.18 13.45
C GLY A 69 -6.30 49.50 14.33
N LEU A 70 -5.12 48.95 14.04
CA LEU A 70 -3.89 49.43 14.68
C LEU A 70 -3.47 50.78 14.08
N THR A 71 -3.44 51.83 14.92
CA THR A 71 -3.07 53.20 14.52
C THR A 71 -1.63 53.54 14.86
N SER A 72 -0.96 52.77 15.69
CA SER A 72 0.42 52.97 16.11
C SER A 72 1.42 52.28 15.20
N ILE A 73 2.34 53.05 14.61
CA ILE A 73 3.45 52.49 13.79
C ILE A 73 4.26 51.48 14.60
N LYS A 74 4.47 51.71 15.89
CA LYS A 74 5.20 50.79 16.75
C LYS A 74 4.45 49.44 16.89
N ALA A 75 3.14 49.49 17.17
CA ALA A 75 2.32 48.28 17.29
C ALA A 75 2.28 47.52 15.95
N LEU A 76 2.10 48.20 14.81
CA LEU A 76 2.17 47.58 13.48
C LEU A 76 3.54 46.94 13.22
N THR A 77 4.62 47.60 13.63
CA THR A 77 5.99 47.05 13.46
C THR A 77 6.18 45.76 14.24
N ASP A 78 5.72 45.76 15.51
CA ASP A 78 5.86 44.61 16.39
C ASP A 78 5.07 43.40 15.84
N GLU A 79 3.82 43.60 15.43
CA GLU A 79 2.94 42.58 14.86
C GLU A 79 3.45 42.04 13.49
N ILE A 80 3.85 42.94 12.59
CA ILE A 80 4.44 42.52 11.29
C ILE A 80 5.72 41.72 11.51
N ASN A 81 6.52 42.07 12.54
CA ASN A 81 7.69 41.27 12.90
C ASN A 81 7.28 39.89 13.43
N ALA A 82 6.28 39.82 14.30
CA ALA A 82 5.78 38.55 14.83
C ALA A 82 5.25 37.65 13.71
N ILE A 83 4.43 38.17 12.79
CA ILE A 83 3.98 37.41 11.60
C ILE A 83 5.16 36.96 10.75
N GLY A 84 6.15 37.85 10.52
CA GLY A 84 7.35 37.52 9.78
C GLY A 84 8.13 36.38 10.40
N GLN A 85 8.24 36.33 11.72
CA GLN A 85 8.89 35.26 12.46
C GLN A 85 8.14 33.93 12.31
N ILE A 86 6.82 33.93 12.46
CA ILE A 86 5.96 32.77 12.26
C ILE A 86 6.14 32.19 10.85
N VAL A 87 6.09 33.06 9.82
CA VAL A 87 6.30 32.62 8.42
C VAL A 87 7.72 32.11 8.20
N TYR A 88 8.72 32.72 8.83
CA TYR A 88 10.11 32.26 8.74
C TYR A 88 10.31 30.86 9.34
N GLU A 89 9.77 30.62 10.52
CA GLU A 89 9.88 29.37 11.26
C GLU A 89 9.04 28.24 10.66
N TYR A 90 7.96 28.57 9.95
CA TYR A 90 7.13 27.56 9.32
C TYR A 90 7.93 26.72 8.31
N GLN A 91 7.86 25.40 8.50
CA GLN A 91 8.41 24.42 7.58
C GLN A 91 7.28 23.67 6.89
N LYS A 92 7.21 23.82 5.56
CA LYS A 92 6.23 23.11 4.73
C LYS A 92 6.46 21.60 4.82
N PRO A 93 5.42 20.77 5.03
CA PRO A 93 5.56 19.33 4.91
C PRO A 93 5.93 18.93 3.49
N THR A 94 6.69 17.86 3.34
CA THR A 94 7.01 17.32 2.03
C THR A 94 5.79 16.66 1.39
N ASP A 95 5.74 16.63 0.06
CA ASP A 95 4.63 15.97 -0.66
C ASP A 95 4.51 14.49 -0.28
N LYS A 96 5.62 13.83 0.04
CA LYS A 96 5.63 12.44 0.55
C LYS A 96 4.96 12.32 1.92
N GLN A 97 5.20 13.27 2.82
CA GLN A 97 4.54 13.28 4.14
C GLN A 97 3.04 13.52 4.00
N VAL A 98 2.65 14.46 3.16
CA VAL A 98 1.22 14.75 2.90
C VAL A 98 0.54 13.50 2.34
N ALA A 99 1.04 12.92 1.26
CA ALA A 99 0.49 11.71 0.65
C ALA A 99 0.45 10.51 1.59
N PHE A 100 1.42 10.39 2.50
CA PHE A 100 1.42 9.31 3.48
C PHE A 100 0.40 9.56 4.60
N ALA A 101 0.27 10.80 5.07
CA ALA A 101 -0.72 11.18 6.07
C ALA A 101 -2.15 11.03 5.54
N GLU A 102 -2.40 11.37 4.27
CA GLU A 102 -3.70 11.15 3.61
C GLU A 102 -4.07 9.65 3.60
N ARG A 103 -3.15 8.78 3.23
CA ARG A 103 -3.37 7.32 3.26
C ARG A 103 -3.66 6.79 4.66
N LEU A 104 -2.94 7.28 5.68
CA LEU A 104 -3.23 6.92 7.07
C LEU A 104 -4.62 7.42 7.50
N ALA A 105 -4.98 8.65 7.15
CA ALA A 105 -6.29 9.20 7.45
C ALA A 105 -7.41 8.38 6.79
N GLU A 106 -7.25 7.97 5.53
CA GLU A 106 -8.18 7.10 4.82
C GLU A 106 -8.32 5.74 5.53
N GLU A 107 -7.21 5.11 5.92
CA GLU A 107 -7.19 3.83 6.62
C GLU A 107 -7.97 3.89 7.94
N PHE A 108 -7.86 5.01 8.67
CA PHE A 108 -8.59 5.25 9.92
C PHE A 108 -9.96 5.90 9.73
N LYS A 109 -10.42 6.10 8.49
CA LYS A 109 -11.68 6.79 8.15
C LYS A 109 -11.76 8.18 8.79
N LYS A 110 -10.66 8.90 8.79
CA LYS A 110 -10.53 10.27 9.28
C LYS A 110 -10.41 11.24 8.11
N PRO A 111 -10.78 12.51 8.28
CA PRO A 111 -10.55 13.53 7.26
C PRO A 111 -9.05 13.65 6.96
N ALA A 112 -8.71 13.84 5.69
CA ALA A 112 -7.34 14.06 5.26
C ALA A 112 -6.80 15.36 5.87
N PRO A 113 -5.61 15.34 6.48
CA PRO A 113 -4.99 16.54 7.03
C PRO A 113 -4.56 17.47 5.90
N LYS A 114 -4.76 18.77 6.12
CA LYS A 114 -4.30 19.82 5.19
C LYS A 114 -3.06 20.49 5.74
N ALA A 115 -2.12 20.77 4.86
CA ALA A 115 -0.97 21.60 5.20
C ALA A 115 -1.41 23.06 5.30
N ASP A 116 -1.30 23.63 6.47
CA ASP A 116 -1.60 25.01 6.80
C ASP A 116 -0.60 25.51 7.85
N LEU A 117 -0.78 26.73 8.35
CA LEU A 117 0.15 27.32 9.33
C LEU A 117 0.26 26.50 10.62
N GLN A 118 -0.81 25.82 11.04
CA GLN A 118 -0.82 24.99 12.25
C GLN A 118 -0.26 23.59 11.99
N HIS A 119 -0.37 23.11 10.75
CA HIS A 119 -0.02 21.77 10.35
C HIS A 119 1.18 21.78 9.37
N GLY A 120 2.35 22.13 9.89
CA GLY A 120 3.63 22.12 9.17
C GLY A 120 4.34 20.77 9.24
N PHE A 121 5.60 20.75 8.83
CA PHE A 121 6.47 19.55 8.77
C PHE A 121 6.51 18.74 10.07
N GLN A 122 6.65 19.39 11.22
CA GLN A 122 6.73 18.70 12.50
C GLN A 122 5.41 18.03 12.88
N TRP A 123 4.28 18.74 12.66
CA TRP A 123 2.97 18.18 12.91
C TRP A 123 2.72 16.93 12.05
N PHE A 124 3.01 17.02 10.73
CA PHE A 124 2.88 15.87 9.84
C PHE A 124 3.77 14.70 10.26
N SER A 125 5.01 14.97 10.71
CA SER A 125 5.90 13.94 11.24
C SER A 125 5.33 13.23 12.46
N GLN A 126 4.74 13.99 13.39
CA GLN A 126 4.10 13.43 14.59
C GLN A 126 2.82 12.67 14.24
N PHE A 127 1.98 13.21 13.37
CA PHE A 127 0.77 12.55 12.89
C PHE A 127 1.09 11.20 12.23
N ILE A 128 2.11 11.17 11.37
CA ILE A 128 2.57 9.94 10.71
C ILE A 128 3.09 8.95 11.74
N ALA A 129 3.94 9.37 12.68
CA ALA A 129 4.48 8.50 13.72
C ALA A 129 3.37 7.87 14.57
N TYR A 130 2.39 8.69 14.99
CA TYR A 130 1.24 8.22 15.74
C TYR A 130 0.35 7.27 14.91
N GLY A 131 0.11 7.61 13.64
CA GLY A 131 -0.68 6.78 12.73
C GLY A 131 -0.03 5.42 12.46
N ILE A 132 1.30 5.37 12.30
CA ILE A 132 2.06 4.12 12.16
C ILE A 132 1.89 3.26 13.43
N GLU A 133 2.05 3.85 14.61
CA GLU A 133 1.90 3.12 15.88
C GLU A 133 0.49 2.57 16.03
N ALA A 134 -0.53 3.41 15.79
CA ALA A 134 -1.92 2.98 15.83
C ALA A 134 -2.22 1.88 14.80
N SER A 135 -1.60 1.92 13.62
CA SER A 135 -1.79 0.93 12.56
C SER A 135 -1.29 -0.47 12.94
N LYS A 136 -0.38 -0.58 13.89
CA LYS A 136 0.12 -1.88 14.38
C LYS A 136 -0.99 -2.74 15.01
N ALA A 137 -2.01 -2.11 15.59
CA ALA A 137 -3.16 -2.80 16.19
C ALA A 137 -4.17 -3.31 15.14
N LEU A 138 -4.11 -2.82 13.91
CA LEU A 138 -5.01 -3.24 12.83
C LEU A 138 -4.70 -4.67 12.36
N PRO A 139 -5.64 -5.33 11.66
CA PRO A 139 -5.38 -6.60 11.01
C PRO A 139 -4.18 -6.53 10.06
N PRO A 140 -3.48 -7.65 9.80
CA PRO A 140 -2.41 -7.70 8.82
C PRO A 140 -2.88 -7.18 7.46
N THR A 141 -1.98 -6.55 6.73
CA THR A 141 -2.24 -6.19 5.33
C THR A 141 -2.41 -7.46 4.50
N GLU A 142 -3.05 -7.34 3.33
CA GLU A 142 -3.22 -8.48 2.42
C GLU A 142 -1.87 -9.14 2.06
N LYS A 143 -0.83 -8.33 1.85
CA LYS A 143 0.53 -8.84 1.59
C LYS A 143 1.12 -9.60 2.78
N GLN A 144 0.94 -9.10 3.99
CA GLN A 144 1.37 -9.78 5.21
C GLN A 144 0.58 -11.08 5.42
N ALA A 145 -0.73 -11.04 5.23
CA ALA A 145 -1.59 -12.22 5.36
C ALA A 145 -1.16 -13.33 4.38
N LYS A 146 -0.90 -13.00 3.12
CA LYS A 146 -0.37 -13.95 2.12
C LYS A 146 0.99 -14.54 2.50
N LEU A 147 1.89 -13.70 3.04
CA LEU A 147 3.19 -14.19 3.50
C LEU A 147 3.06 -15.12 4.72
N LEU A 148 2.26 -14.73 5.71
CA LEU A 148 1.99 -15.55 6.88
C LEU A 148 1.36 -16.88 6.49
N ASP A 149 0.42 -16.87 5.55
CA ASP A 149 -0.21 -18.08 5.06
C ASP A 149 0.80 -19.03 4.38
N GLY A 150 1.71 -18.49 3.57
CA GLY A 150 2.82 -19.28 3.02
C GLY A 150 3.79 -19.81 4.07
N MET A 151 4.09 -19.01 5.11
CA MET A 151 5.01 -19.40 6.20
C MET A 151 4.46 -20.50 7.09
N LYS A 152 3.16 -20.76 7.14
CA LYS A 152 2.56 -21.87 7.88
C LYS A 152 3.09 -23.24 7.44
N TYR A 153 3.48 -23.34 6.17
CA TYR A 153 3.95 -24.59 5.58
C TYR A 153 5.46 -24.76 5.63
N CYS A 154 6.19 -23.72 6.08
CA CYS A 154 7.64 -23.78 6.22
C CYS A 154 8.00 -24.53 7.51
N PRO A 155 8.70 -25.69 7.44
CA PRO A 155 8.99 -26.49 8.62
C PRO A 155 9.92 -25.79 9.62
N ASP A 156 10.73 -24.85 9.14
CA ASP A 156 11.67 -24.08 9.95
C ASP A 156 11.06 -22.78 10.52
N CYS A 157 9.80 -22.49 10.18
CA CYS A 157 9.05 -21.41 10.79
C CYS A 157 8.22 -21.93 11.97
N PRO A 158 8.06 -21.16 13.07
CA PRO A 158 7.22 -21.56 14.19
C PRO A 158 5.77 -21.79 13.78
N THR A 159 5.13 -22.78 14.40
CA THR A 159 3.71 -23.08 14.19
C THR A 159 2.84 -21.86 14.50
N GLN A 160 1.90 -21.56 13.59
CA GLN A 160 0.99 -20.42 13.70
C GLN A 160 -0.44 -20.86 14.04
N GLU A 161 -0.63 -22.11 14.46
CA GLU A 161 -1.96 -22.63 14.80
C GLU A 161 -2.58 -21.87 15.97
N GLY A 162 -3.81 -21.38 15.77
CA GLY A 162 -4.55 -20.62 16.79
C GLY A 162 -4.02 -19.20 17.03
N VAL A 163 -3.01 -18.74 16.30
CA VAL A 163 -2.44 -17.40 16.45
C VAL A 163 -3.15 -16.42 15.52
N THR A 164 -3.76 -15.39 16.09
CA THR A 164 -4.28 -14.25 15.33
C THR A 164 -3.29 -13.10 15.45
N PHE A 165 -2.66 -12.76 14.32
CA PHE A 165 -1.73 -11.65 14.28
C PHE A 165 -2.44 -10.32 14.08
N ASN A 166 -2.03 -9.29 14.81
CA ASN A 166 -2.21 -7.91 14.37
C ASN A 166 -1.08 -7.51 13.40
N ARG A 167 -1.18 -6.32 12.78
CA ARG A 167 -0.20 -5.84 11.79
C ARG A 167 1.23 -5.73 12.34
N GLY A 168 1.36 -5.27 13.60
CA GLY A 168 2.66 -5.16 14.28
C GLY A 168 3.30 -6.53 14.48
N GLN A 169 2.56 -7.45 15.07
CA GLN A 169 3.02 -8.82 15.30
C GLN A 169 3.34 -9.54 13.97
N ALA A 170 2.51 -9.33 12.94
CA ALA A 170 2.77 -9.84 11.60
C ALA A 170 4.09 -9.31 11.03
N SER A 171 4.36 -8.00 11.17
CA SER A 171 5.62 -7.41 10.73
C SER A 171 6.83 -7.98 11.45
N GLU A 172 6.75 -8.15 12.77
CA GLU A 172 7.83 -8.73 13.58
C GLU A 172 8.09 -10.19 13.21
N PHE A 173 7.03 -10.98 13.08
CA PHE A 173 7.14 -12.39 12.68
C PHE A 173 7.75 -12.53 11.30
N ILE A 174 7.23 -11.81 10.30
CA ILE A 174 7.75 -11.81 8.94
C ILE A 174 9.22 -11.33 8.94
N GLY A 175 9.54 -10.23 9.63
CA GLY A 175 10.91 -9.72 9.71
C GLY A 175 11.89 -10.75 10.26
N LYS A 176 11.46 -11.53 11.24
CA LYS A 176 12.30 -12.57 11.88
C LYS A 176 12.49 -13.82 11.02
N TYR A 177 11.47 -14.25 10.29
CA TYR A 177 11.47 -15.55 9.61
C TYR A 177 11.46 -15.46 8.08
N ASN A 178 11.44 -14.28 7.49
CA ASN A 178 11.37 -14.14 6.05
C ASN A 178 12.58 -14.76 5.31
N GLU A 179 13.79 -14.61 5.85
CA GLU A 179 14.99 -15.21 5.23
C GLU A 179 14.90 -16.75 5.22
N VAL A 180 14.50 -17.34 6.34
CA VAL A 180 14.27 -18.78 6.48
C VAL A 180 13.22 -19.27 5.49
N TYR A 181 12.09 -18.53 5.42
CA TYR A 181 11.01 -18.84 4.47
C TYR A 181 11.45 -18.75 3.01
N GLN A 182 12.22 -17.70 2.64
CA GLN A 182 12.72 -17.57 1.27
C GLN A 182 13.72 -18.69 0.92
N ALA A 183 14.60 -19.08 1.85
CA ALA A 183 15.52 -20.20 1.66
C ALA A 183 14.75 -21.51 1.44
N TRP A 184 13.77 -21.81 2.29
CA TRP A 184 12.89 -22.97 2.12
C TRP A 184 12.15 -22.95 0.78
N LYS A 185 11.62 -21.79 0.39
CA LYS A 185 10.90 -21.61 -0.88
C LYS A 185 11.75 -21.94 -2.11
N LEU A 186 13.07 -21.74 -2.03
CA LEU A 186 14.01 -22.09 -3.09
C LEU A 186 14.31 -23.60 -3.17
N THR A 187 14.12 -24.34 -2.07
CA THR A 187 14.42 -25.78 -2.00
C THR A 187 13.20 -26.67 -2.29
N ARG A 188 11.98 -26.17 -2.07
CA ARG A 188 10.75 -26.91 -2.33
C ARG A 188 10.41 -26.97 -3.82
N ALA A 189 9.54 -27.90 -4.18
CA ALA A 189 8.98 -27.94 -5.52
C ALA A 189 8.24 -26.63 -5.89
N SER A 190 8.27 -26.27 -7.15
CA SER A 190 7.57 -25.10 -7.68
C SER A 190 6.06 -25.24 -7.50
N ASP A 191 5.33 -24.12 -7.39
CA ASP A 191 3.88 -24.13 -7.26
C ASP A 191 3.21 -24.82 -8.46
N GLU A 192 3.83 -24.75 -9.63
CA GLU A 192 3.37 -25.44 -10.83
C GLU A 192 3.53 -26.96 -10.68
N THR A 193 4.70 -27.43 -10.26
CA THR A 193 4.98 -28.86 -10.01
C THR A 193 4.06 -29.42 -8.92
N ILE A 194 3.84 -28.68 -7.82
CA ILE A 194 2.92 -29.07 -6.75
C ILE A 194 1.50 -29.22 -7.30
N THR A 195 1.04 -28.28 -8.10
CA THR A 195 -0.29 -28.34 -8.72
C THR A 195 -0.44 -29.55 -9.63
N GLN A 196 0.58 -29.83 -10.44
CA GLN A 196 0.60 -31.02 -11.29
C GLN A 196 0.58 -32.31 -10.46
N LEU A 197 1.35 -32.38 -9.37
CA LEU A 197 1.40 -33.52 -8.47
C LEU A 197 0.04 -33.77 -7.79
N MET A 198 -0.60 -32.75 -7.28
CA MET A 198 -1.96 -32.86 -6.73
C MET A 198 -2.97 -33.37 -7.76
N ASN A 199 -2.91 -32.87 -8.98
CA ASN A 199 -3.77 -33.32 -10.08
C ASN A 199 -3.48 -34.79 -10.47
N ALA A 200 -2.21 -35.21 -10.44
CA ALA A 200 -1.83 -36.59 -10.72
C ALA A 200 -2.37 -37.54 -9.64
N TYR A 201 -2.24 -37.19 -8.36
CA TYR A 201 -2.83 -37.94 -7.25
C TYR A 201 -4.35 -38.05 -7.33
N ARG A 202 -5.02 -36.96 -7.73
CA ARG A 202 -6.48 -36.97 -7.94
C ARG A 202 -6.89 -37.92 -9.05
N LYS A 203 -6.11 -37.98 -10.14
CA LYS A 203 -6.36 -38.93 -11.25
C LYS A 203 -6.09 -40.38 -10.89
N ALA A 204 -5.17 -40.60 -9.94
CA ALA A 204 -4.86 -41.94 -9.41
C ALA A 204 -5.86 -42.36 -8.29
N ASP A 205 -6.90 -41.59 -8.05
CA ASP A 205 -7.90 -41.82 -7.00
C ASP A 205 -7.35 -41.79 -5.56
N GLU A 206 -6.18 -41.13 -5.39
CA GLU A 206 -5.50 -40.93 -4.12
C GLU A 206 -5.27 -39.44 -3.82
N PRO A 207 -6.32 -38.62 -3.66
CA PRO A 207 -6.15 -37.18 -3.50
C PRO A 207 -5.27 -36.88 -2.29
N LYS A 208 -4.18 -36.12 -2.52
CA LYS A 208 -3.31 -35.63 -1.45
C LYS A 208 -3.52 -34.13 -1.25
N THR A 209 -3.25 -33.67 -0.02
CA THR A 209 -3.37 -32.25 0.32
C THR A 209 -2.19 -31.44 -0.24
N TYR A 210 -2.38 -30.13 -0.29
CA TYR A 210 -1.31 -29.22 -0.70
C TYR A 210 -0.12 -29.30 0.26
N GLU A 211 -0.36 -29.42 1.56
CA GLU A 211 0.64 -29.56 2.61
C GLU A 211 1.50 -30.82 2.40
N PHE A 212 0.88 -31.92 1.99
CA PHE A 212 1.62 -33.14 1.67
C PHE A 212 2.57 -32.92 0.49
N CYS A 213 2.11 -32.23 -0.56
CA CYS A 213 2.93 -31.99 -1.74
C CYS A 213 4.07 -30.97 -1.50
N LEU A 214 3.92 -30.08 -0.51
CA LEU A 214 4.95 -29.10 -0.12
C LEU A 214 6.20 -29.72 0.52
N GLN A 215 6.14 -30.98 0.95
CA GLN A 215 7.26 -31.67 1.60
C GLN A 215 8.36 -32.08 0.60
N PHE A 216 8.08 -32.03 -0.69
CA PHE A 216 8.99 -32.51 -1.72
C PHE A 216 9.81 -31.38 -2.33
N ASP A 217 11.10 -31.66 -2.56
CA ASP A 217 11.91 -30.88 -3.46
C ASP A 217 11.49 -31.10 -4.93
N GLU A 218 11.94 -30.23 -5.83
CA GLU A 218 11.56 -30.28 -7.24
C GLU A 218 11.90 -31.64 -7.89
N SER A 219 13.09 -32.21 -7.59
CA SER A 219 13.52 -33.47 -8.15
C SER A 219 12.65 -34.65 -7.71
N THR A 220 12.32 -34.71 -6.42
CA THR A 220 11.45 -35.72 -5.83
C THR A 220 10.03 -35.61 -6.37
N ALA A 221 9.47 -34.42 -6.43
CA ALA A 221 8.14 -34.16 -6.97
C ALA A 221 8.04 -34.59 -8.46
N GLN A 222 9.04 -34.29 -9.27
CA GLN A 222 9.08 -34.67 -10.67
C GLN A 222 9.17 -36.20 -10.85
N LYS A 223 9.96 -36.93 -10.02
CA LYS A 223 9.99 -38.39 -10.02
C LYS A 223 8.63 -38.98 -9.66
N MET A 224 7.98 -38.46 -8.64
CA MET A 224 6.63 -38.90 -8.24
C MET A 224 5.60 -38.68 -9.34
N LEU A 225 5.65 -37.52 -10.00
CA LEU A 225 4.80 -37.23 -11.16
C LEU A 225 5.02 -38.26 -12.29
N GLY A 226 6.25 -38.61 -12.57
CA GLY A 226 6.59 -39.64 -13.55
C GLY A 226 6.01 -41.00 -13.18
N GLN A 227 6.15 -41.40 -11.91
CA GLN A 227 5.60 -42.67 -11.41
C GLN A 227 4.06 -42.73 -11.49
N LEU A 228 3.42 -41.71 -11.00
CA LEU A 228 1.93 -41.61 -11.05
C LEU A 228 1.38 -41.63 -12.47
N LYS A 229 2.06 -41.01 -13.44
CA LYS A 229 1.69 -41.09 -14.86
C LYS A 229 1.78 -42.53 -15.41
N ILE A 230 2.86 -43.21 -15.09
CA ILE A 230 3.06 -44.60 -15.53
C ILE A 230 2.00 -45.52 -14.91
N GLU A 231 1.72 -45.36 -13.62
CA GLU A 231 0.68 -46.13 -12.91
C GLU A 231 -0.70 -45.90 -13.48
N TYR A 232 -1.03 -44.65 -13.77
CA TYR A 232 -2.31 -44.25 -14.39
C TYR A 232 -2.47 -44.90 -15.78
N GLU A 233 -1.47 -44.83 -16.65
CA GLU A 233 -1.53 -45.46 -17.98
C GLU A 233 -1.66 -46.98 -17.88
N ARG A 234 -0.92 -47.64 -16.97
CA ARG A 234 -1.05 -49.09 -16.71
C ARG A 234 -2.44 -49.47 -16.22
N ALA A 235 -3.03 -48.64 -15.33
CA ALA A 235 -4.37 -48.91 -14.82
C ALA A 235 -5.40 -48.79 -15.95
N LYS A 236 -5.23 -47.77 -16.82
CA LYS A 236 -6.09 -47.56 -17.99
C LYS A 236 -5.99 -48.71 -18.99
N GLU A 237 -4.76 -49.20 -19.28
CA GLU A 237 -4.55 -50.35 -20.16
C GLU A 237 -5.23 -51.61 -19.60
N LYS A 238 -5.10 -51.87 -18.28
CA LYS A 238 -5.77 -53.00 -17.62
C LYS A 238 -7.31 -52.90 -17.67
N SER A 239 -7.85 -51.69 -17.51
CA SER A 239 -9.30 -51.47 -17.63
C SER A 239 -9.80 -51.80 -19.04
N VAL A 240 -9.10 -51.27 -20.05
CA VAL A 240 -9.45 -51.57 -21.45
C VAL A 240 -9.32 -53.09 -21.76
N GLN A 241 -8.26 -53.73 -21.25
CA GLN A 241 -8.09 -55.17 -21.44
C GLN A 241 -9.21 -55.98 -20.76
N SER A 242 -9.59 -55.59 -19.54
CA SER A 242 -10.72 -56.23 -18.83
C SER A 242 -12.04 -56.08 -19.58
N GLU A 243 -12.30 -54.86 -20.09
CA GLU A 243 -13.52 -54.62 -20.91
C GLU A 243 -13.53 -55.42 -22.20
N LEU A 244 -12.39 -55.61 -22.86
CA LEU A 244 -12.22 -56.47 -24.05
C LEU A 244 -12.45 -57.95 -23.66
N GLU A 245 -11.85 -58.44 -22.60
CA GLU A 245 -12.05 -59.80 -22.12
C GLU A 245 -13.55 -60.09 -21.78
N ASP A 246 -14.22 -59.13 -21.13
CA ASP A 246 -15.64 -59.28 -20.83
C ASP A 246 -16.48 -59.23 -22.10
N PHE A 247 -16.16 -58.39 -23.08
CA PHE A 247 -16.79 -58.34 -24.36
C PHE A 247 -16.68 -59.67 -25.11
N PHE A 248 -15.45 -60.22 -25.21
CA PHE A 248 -15.24 -61.50 -25.87
C PHE A 248 -15.92 -62.66 -25.12
N ARG A 249 -15.98 -62.62 -23.78
CA ARG A 249 -16.69 -63.61 -22.99
C ARG A 249 -18.18 -63.58 -23.27
N GLN A 250 -18.76 -62.39 -23.40
CA GLN A 250 -20.16 -62.24 -23.74
C GLN A 250 -20.49 -62.76 -25.14
N ASP A 251 -19.67 -62.43 -26.12
CA ASP A 251 -19.80 -62.94 -27.50
C ASP A 251 -19.74 -64.44 -27.58
N PHE A 252 -18.87 -65.07 -26.73
CA PHE A 252 -18.78 -66.55 -26.68
C PHE A 252 -20.04 -67.19 -26.05
N ILE A 253 -20.60 -66.56 -25.02
CA ILE A 253 -21.83 -67.02 -24.38
C ILE A 253 -23.03 -66.87 -25.33
N ASP A 254 -23.10 -65.78 -26.06
CA ASP A 254 -24.17 -65.55 -27.03
C ASP A 254 -24.10 -66.55 -28.21
N ALA A 255 -22.90 -66.81 -28.72
CA ALA A 255 -22.66 -67.81 -29.80
C ALA A 255 -23.02 -69.25 -29.35
N ASP A 256 -22.69 -69.62 -28.09
CA ASP A 256 -23.07 -70.94 -27.57
C ASP A 256 -24.59 -71.07 -27.32
N SER A 257 -25.20 -69.97 -26.86
CA SER A 257 -26.69 -69.90 -26.68
C SER A 257 -27.43 -70.04 -28.02
N GLU A 258 -26.90 -69.41 -29.09
CA GLU A 258 -27.45 -69.55 -30.45
C GLU A 258 -27.30 -70.96 -31.00
N LYS A 259 -26.15 -71.59 -30.83
CA LYS A 259 -25.91 -73.01 -31.21
C LYS A 259 -26.88 -73.94 -30.49
N ARG A 260 -27.17 -73.77 -29.22
CA ARG A 260 -28.16 -74.53 -28.42
C ARG A 260 -29.59 -74.34 -28.95
N LYS A 261 -29.95 -73.10 -29.28
CA LYS A 261 -31.25 -72.81 -29.88
C LYS A 261 -31.42 -73.50 -31.22
N GLN A 262 -30.40 -73.45 -32.10
CA GLN A 262 -30.43 -74.11 -33.38
C GLN A 262 -30.46 -75.66 -33.25
N ALA A 263 -29.78 -76.23 -32.25
CA ALA A 263 -29.81 -77.66 -31.99
C ALA A 263 -31.18 -78.10 -31.46
N ALA A 264 -31.87 -77.27 -30.68
CA ALA A 264 -33.23 -77.54 -30.19
C ALA A 264 -34.31 -77.47 -31.30
N LEU A 265 -34.11 -76.62 -32.33
CA LEU A 265 -35.00 -76.51 -33.49
C LEU A 265 -34.82 -77.65 -34.51
N ARG A 266 -33.79 -78.47 -34.41
CA ARG A 266 -33.50 -79.60 -35.30
C ARG A 266 -34.02 -80.94 -34.72
N LYS A 267 -34.56 -80.94 -33.54
CA LYS A 267 -35.25 -82.06 -32.93
C LYS A 267 -36.80 -81.94 -33.09
#